data_08a31e1ea4aad1efd21031ed32a77859
#
_entry.id   08a31e1ea4aad1efd21031ed32a77859
#
_cell.length_a   1.000
_cell.length_b   1.000
_cell.length_c   1.000
_cell.angle_alpha   90.00
_cell.angle_beta   90.00
_cell.angle_gamma   90.00
#
_symmetry.space_group_name_H-M   'P 1'
#
loop_
_entity.id
_entity.type
_entity.pdbx_description
1 polymer ?
#
loop_
_entity_poly.entity_id
_entity_poly.type
_entity_poly.pdbx_seq_one_letter_code
_entity_poly.pdbx_strand_id
1 'polypeptide(L)'
;MKNEAAYWIALAHLPKWGYGKINSLIVKFFHNEKITIEDFFNLPESVWSNKYQLDSMEISDVQKAKSELPNNAFFAENLFSQGYELIPITSPEYSKTLKQNLKVAHSPALLYVKGNKQLLHEKSMAIVGSRAAEGKSLAFTDNMAKLATKDFKVVVSGFAKGVDKQALDSAIKYKGQSIIVLPQGITTFNSGFKTYYKQIVDGDVLVLSTFHLKAVWSAGLAMARNPIIYGLADEIFVAESSEKGGTWSGVMDGLRKGRKIYVRKSEANEKNANILLIQKGAIAVDYNGIENAKSVYSEQSTTTSIVQEPMQHTKSF
;
A
#
# COMPACT_ATOMS: atom_id res chain seq x y z
N MET A 1 -20.57 -5.34 -15.10
CA MET A 1 -19.60 -4.36 -14.52
C MET A 1 -19.78 -2.94 -15.08
N LYS A 2 -19.78 -2.74 -16.41
CA LYS A 2 -19.96 -1.36 -16.95
C LYS A 2 -21.28 -0.73 -16.48
N ASN A 3 -22.35 -1.48 -16.44
CA ASN A 3 -23.67 -1.02 -16.00
C ASN A 3 -23.75 -0.68 -14.50
N GLU A 4 -22.89 -1.24 -13.67
CA GLU A 4 -22.87 -1.01 -12.23
C GLU A 4 -21.84 0.04 -11.78
N ALA A 5 -21.02 0.55 -12.70
CA ALA A 5 -19.90 1.43 -12.39
C ALA A 5 -20.33 2.68 -11.59
N ALA A 6 -21.46 3.29 -11.96
CA ALA A 6 -21.99 4.45 -11.27
C ALA A 6 -22.31 4.16 -9.80
N TYR A 7 -22.90 3.01 -9.54
CA TYR A 7 -23.24 2.56 -8.17
C TYR A 7 -21.99 2.27 -7.34
N TRP A 8 -20.97 1.65 -7.94
CA TRP A 8 -19.70 1.40 -7.24
C TRP A 8 -18.95 2.69 -6.94
N ILE A 9 -18.96 3.69 -7.83
CA ILE A 9 -18.39 5.01 -7.56
C ILE A 9 -19.17 5.66 -6.40
N ALA A 10 -20.50 5.64 -6.42
CA ALA A 10 -21.35 6.20 -5.39
C ALA A 10 -21.08 5.57 -4.02
N LEU A 11 -21.07 4.23 -3.94
CA LEU A 11 -20.86 3.50 -2.70
C LEU A 11 -19.45 3.70 -2.12
N ALA A 12 -18.42 3.61 -2.97
CA ALA A 12 -17.02 3.67 -2.53
C ALA A 12 -16.63 5.03 -1.93
N HIS A 13 -17.39 6.08 -2.23
CA HIS A 13 -17.10 7.46 -1.83
C HIS A 13 -18.20 8.09 -0.97
N LEU A 14 -18.98 7.28 -0.27
CA LEU A 14 -19.91 7.77 0.74
C LEU A 14 -19.18 8.65 1.76
N PRO A 15 -19.68 9.87 2.06
CA PRO A 15 -18.97 10.84 2.87
C PRO A 15 -18.78 10.34 4.31
N LYS A 16 -17.53 10.37 4.81
CA LYS A 16 -17.18 9.94 6.18
C LYS A 16 -17.33 8.42 6.45
N TRP A 17 -17.67 7.62 5.43
CA TRP A 17 -17.69 6.16 5.58
C TRP A 17 -16.28 5.59 5.37
N GLY A 18 -15.76 4.90 6.37
CA GLY A 18 -14.50 4.15 6.23
C GLY A 18 -14.71 2.83 5.50
N TYR A 19 -13.64 2.26 4.97
CA TYR A 19 -13.66 0.98 4.26
C TYR A 19 -14.37 -0.13 5.04
N GLY A 20 -14.17 -0.21 6.36
CA GLY A 20 -14.81 -1.23 7.20
C GLY A 20 -16.33 -1.19 7.13
N LYS A 21 -16.92 0.01 7.21
CA LYS A 21 -18.37 0.21 7.14
C LYS A 21 -18.92 -0.12 5.75
N ILE A 22 -18.29 0.41 4.71
CA ILE A 22 -18.66 0.13 3.32
C ILE A 22 -18.61 -1.37 3.04
N ASN A 23 -17.51 -2.04 3.43
CA ASN A 23 -17.34 -3.46 3.19
C ASN A 23 -18.30 -4.32 4.02
N SER A 24 -18.64 -3.93 5.25
CA SER A 24 -19.67 -4.61 6.03
C SER A 24 -21.04 -4.54 5.34
N LEU A 25 -21.36 -3.41 4.73
CA LEU A 25 -22.56 -3.25 3.93
C LEU A 25 -22.53 -4.15 2.68
N ILE A 26 -21.41 -4.16 1.95
CA ILE A 26 -21.19 -5.03 0.78
C ILE A 26 -21.36 -6.51 1.15
N VAL A 27 -20.80 -6.95 2.29
CA VAL A 27 -20.97 -8.33 2.77
C VAL A 27 -22.44 -8.63 3.01
N LYS A 28 -23.21 -7.72 3.63
CA LYS A 28 -24.63 -7.91 3.87
C LYS A 28 -25.42 -8.09 2.57
N PHE A 29 -25.37 -7.15 1.65
CA PHE A 29 -26.18 -7.22 0.44
C PHE A 29 -25.65 -8.24 -0.58
N PHE A 30 -24.34 -8.25 -0.83
CA PHE A 30 -23.77 -9.07 -1.91
C PHE A 30 -23.55 -10.53 -1.50
N HIS A 31 -22.95 -10.79 -0.31
CA HIS A 31 -22.65 -12.16 0.10
C HIS A 31 -23.80 -12.84 0.83
N ASN A 32 -24.51 -12.14 1.72
CA ASN A 32 -25.58 -12.75 2.52
C ASN A 32 -26.90 -12.77 1.77
N GLU A 33 -27.31 -11.63 1.20
CA GLU A 33 -28.60 -11.47 0.53
C GLU A 33 -28.57 -11.86 -0.95
N LYS A 34 -27.38 -11.97 -1.55
CA LYS A 34 -27.20 -12.30 -2.97
C LYS A 34 -27.88 -11.31 -3.94
N ILE A 35 -28.02 -10.05 -3.54
CA ILE A 35 -28.53 -8.99 -4.41
C ILE A 35 -27.39 -8.16 -5.00
N THR A 36 -27.66 -7.52 -6.13
CA THR A 36 -26.69 -6.64 -6.80
C THR A 36 -26.56 -5.31 -6.08
N ILE A 37 -25.53 -4.54 -6.41
CA ILE A 37 -25.38 -3.17 -5.91
C ILE A 37 -26.53 -2.27 -6.40
N GLU A 38 -27.03 -2.49 -7.62
CA GLU A 38 -28.18 -1.77 -8.17
C GLU A 38 -29.43 -2.07 -7.36
N ASP A 39 -29.70 -3.34 -7.07
CA ASP A 39 -30.84 -3.76 -6.22
C ASP A 39 -30.75 -3.07 -4.86
N PHE A 40 -29.55 -3.05 -4.24
CA PHE A 40 -29.36 -2.38 -2.94
C PHE A 40 -29.74 -0.89 -3.01
N PHE A 41 -29.31 -0.14 -4.02
CA PHE A 41 -29.66 1.28 -4.16
C PHE A 41 -31.16 1.50 -4.48
N ASN A 42 -31.86 0.48 -4.97
CA ASN A 42 -33.29 0.56 -5.28
C ASN A 42 -34.20 0.07 -4.14
N LEU A 43 -33.62 -0.40 -3.03
CA LEU A 43 -34.41 -0.75 -1.84
C LEU A 43 -35.11 0.48 -1.23
N PRO A 44 -36.29 0.31 -0.63
CA PRO A 44 -36.94 1.37 0.14
C PRO A 44 -36.17 1.67 1.44
N GLU A 45 -36.30 2.91 1.93
CA GLU A 45 -35.61 3.39 3.15
C GLU A 45 -35.90 2.53 4.38
N SER A 46 -37.12 2.03 4.49
CA SER A 46 -37.51 1.11 5.58
C SER A 46 -36.69 -0.16 5.63
N VAL A 47 -36.23 -0.65 4.46
CA VAL A 47 -35.34 -1.81 4.38
C VAL A 47 -33.92 -1.41 4.77
N TRP A 48 -33.41 -0.25 4.32
CA TRP A 48 -32.11 0.25 4.76
C TRP A 48 -32.06 0.42 6.29
N SER A 49 -33.10 0.98 6.90
CA SER A 49 -33.20 1.13 8.36
C SER A 49 -33.32 -0.22 9.07
N ASN A 50 -34.33 -1.04 8.71
CA ASN A 50 -34.68 -2.23 9.50
C ASN A 50 -33.72 -3.40 9.27
N LYS A 51 -33.35 -3.66 8.00
CA LYS A 51 -32.54 -4.83 7.62
C LYS A 51 -31.03 -4.51 7.65
N TYR A 52 -30.66 -3.36 7.11
CA TYR A 52 -29.23 -2.96 7.05
C TYR A 52 -28.80 -2.16 8.29
N GLN A 53 -29.75 -1.74 9.14
CA GLN A 53 -29.49 -1.00 10.38
C GLN A 53 -28.75 0.34 10.13
N LEU A 54 -29.13 1.00 9.04
CA LEU A 54 -28.63 2.32 8.74
C LEU A 54 -29.44 3.36 9.55
N ASP A 55 -28.75 4.30 10.17
CA ASP A 55 -29.39 5.43 10.83
C ASP A 55 -29.87 6.47 9.81
N SER A 56 -30.56 7.50 10.29
CA SER A 56 -31.15 8.55 9.44
C SER A 56 -30.08 9.33 8.63
N MET A 57 -28.90 9.57 9.22
CA MET A 57 -27.80 10.25 8.52
C MET A 57 -27.21 9.35 7.42
N GLU A 58 -27.04 8.08 7.71
CA GLU A 58 -26.54 7.07 6.78
C GLU A 58 -27.49 6.85 5.60
N ILE A 59 -28.79 6.82 5.88
CA ILE A 59 -29.83 6.77 4.83
C ILE A 59 -29.76 8.02 3.94
N SER A 60 -29.63 9.20 4.54
CA SER A 60 -29.45 10.45 3.80
C SER A 60 -28.19 10.44 2.92
N ASP A 61 -27.05 9.88 3.40
CA ASP A 61 -25.84 9.71 2.61
C ASP A 61 -26.07 8.81 1.40
N VAL A 62 -26.77 7.68 1.59
CA VAL A 62 -27.11 6.74 0.50
C VAL A 62 -28.05 7.37 -0.52
N GLN A 63 -29.09 8.11 -0.07
CA GLN A 63 -30.00 8.83 -0.94
C GLN A 63 -29.30 9.89 -1.78
N LYS A 64 -28.42 10.68 -1.14
CA LYS A 64 -27.60 11.66 -1.86
C LYS A 64 -26.67 10.99 -2.88
N ALA A 65 -26.02 9.87 -2.51
CA ALA A 65 -25.21 9.11 -3.44
C ALA A 65 -26.05 8.55 -4.61
N LYS A 66 -27.30 8.13 -4.34
CA LYS A 66 -28.26 7.69 -5.37
C LYS A 66 -28.63 8.83 -6.31
N SER A 67 -28.83 10.04 -5.83
CA SER A 67 -29.15 11.21 -6.69
C SER A 67 -27.98 11.61 -7.61
N GLU A 68 -26.75 11.25 -7.24
CA GLU A 68 -25.54 11.51 -8.05
C GLU A 68 -25.25 10.39 -9.10
N LEU A 69 -26.05 9.32 -9.16
CA LEU A 69 -25.82 8.23 -10.12
C LEU A 69 -25.72 8.68 -11.58
N PRO A 70 -26.54 9.62 -12.09
CA PRO A 70 -26.39 10.09 -13.48
C PRO A 70 -25.01 10.73 -13.73
N ASN A 71 -24.51 11.53 -12.80
CA ASN A 71 -23.19 12.14 -12.87
C ASN A 71 -22.09 11.07 -12.82
N ASN A 72 -22.23 10.09 -11.93
CA ASN A 72 -21.28 8.98 -11.82
C ASN A 72 -21.28 8.09 -13.08
N ALA A 73 -22.43 7.89 -13.72
CA ALA A 73 -22.52 7.17 -14.99
C ALA A 73 -21.74 7.90 -16.10
N PHE A 74 -21.94 9.21 -16.23
CA PHE A 74 -21.18 10.03 -17.18
C PHE A 74 -19.67 9.97 -16.90
N PHE A 75 -19.25 10.03 -15.64
CA PHE A 75 -17.83 9.87 -15.29
C PHE A 75 -17.30 8.49 -15.62
N ALA A 76 -18.05 7.43 -15.36
CA ALA A 76 -17.67 6.07 -15.67
C ALA A 76 -17.48 5.86 -17.18
N GLU A 77 -18.40 6.34 -18.01
CA GLU A 77 -18.30 6.27 -19.47
C GLU A 77 -17.05 7.01 -19.97
N ASN A 78 -16.80 8.19 -19.43
CA ASN A 78 -15.62 8.99 -19.77
C ASN A 78 -14.31 8.28 -19.37
N LEU A 79 -14.28 7.60 -18.24
CA LEU A 79 -13.14 6.79 -17.83
C LEU A 79 -12.93 5.62 -18.80
N PHE A 80 -13.98 4.86 -19.09
CA PHE A 80 -13.88 3.69 -19.97
C PHE A 80 -13.46 4.07 -21.40
N SER A 81 -13.94 5.20 -21.93
CA SER A 81 -13.54 5.69 -23.26
C SER A 81 -12.05 6.07 -23.32
N GLN A 82 -11.44 6.39 -22.18
CA GLN A 82 -10.03 6.71 -22.06
C GLN A 82 -9.17 5.51 -21.64
N GLY A 83 -9.73 4.31 -21.58
CA GLY A 83 -9.00 3.08 -21.23
C GLY A 83 -8.70 2.92 -19.71
N TYR A 84 -9.47 3.59 -18.84
CA TYR A 84 -9.47 3.26 -17.42
C TYR A 84 -10.42 2.11 -17.15
N GLU A 85 -10.15 1.37 -16.08
CA GLU A 85 -11.02 0.31 -15.58
C GLU A 85 -11.34 0.52 -14.10
N LEU A 86 -12.49 0.01 -13.67
CA LEU A 86 -12.96 0.01 -12.30
C LEU A 86 -13.04 -1.43 -11.81
N ILE A 87 -12.40 -1.73 -10.69
CA ILE A 87 -12.34 -3.08 -10.13
C ILE A 87 -12.93 -3.06 -8.71
N PRO A 88 -14.22 -3.44 -8.56
CA PRO A 88 -14.86 -3.57 -7.25
C PRO A 88 -14.25 -4.71 -6.41
N ILE A 89 -14.34 -4.60 -5.09
CA ILE A 89 -13.84 -5.63 -4.16
C ILE A 89 -14.50 -7.00 -4.35
N THR A 90 -15.68 -7.05 -4.95
CA THR A 90 -16.42 -8.28 -5.29
C THR A 90 -15.96 -8.91 -6.60
N SER A 91 -15.18 -8.20 -7.41
CA SER A 91 -14.70 -8.70 -8.69
C SER A 91 -13.63 -9.78 -8.51
N PRO A 92 -13.62 -10.83 -9.37
CA PRO A 92 -12.52 -11.79 -9.43
C PRO A 92 -11.20 -11.17 -9.86
N GLU A 93 -11.23 -10.01 -10.54
CA GLU A 93 -10.05 -9.23 -10.95
C GLU A 93 -9.43 -8.41 -9.82
N TYR A 94 -10.09 -8.35 -8.64
CA TYR A 94 -9.54 -7.64 -7.49
C TYR A 94 -8.35 -8.41 -6.91
N SER A 95 -7.27 -7.69 -6.55
CA SER A 95 -6.05 -8.30 -6.01
C SER A 95 -6.31 -9.15 -4.76
N LYS A 96 -6.02 -10.45 -4.87
CA LYS A 96 -6.11 -11.39 -3.75
C LYS A 96 -5.11 -11.03 -2.65
N THR A 97 -3.88 -10.67 -3.04
CA THR A 97 -2.80 -10.25 -2.13
C THR A 97 -3.23 -9.03 -1.32
N LEU A 98 -3.81 -8.00 -1.97
CA LEU A 98 -4.33 -6.81 -1.28
C LEU A 98 -5.39 -7.18 -0.24
N LYS A 99 -6.38 -7.99 -0.64
CA LYS A 99 -7.48 -8.42 0.24
C LYS A 99 -6.99 -9.27 1.42
N GLN A 100 -6.03 -10.15 1.20
CA GLN A 100 -5.44 -10.99 2.24
C GLN A 100 -4.64 -10.17 3.25
N ASN A 101 -3.83 -9.23 2.78
CA ASN A 101 -2.94 -8.43 3.62
C ASN A 101 -3.68 -7.36 4.42
N LEU A 102 -4.68 -6.69 3.83
CA LEU A 102 -5.45 -5.64 4.51
C LEU A 102 -6.67 -6.19 5.25
N LYS A 103 -7.11 -7.41 4.95
CA LYS A 103 -8.41 -7.97 5.32
C LYS A 103 -9.55 -7.15 4.72
N VAL A 104 -10.75 -7.71 4.70
CA VAL A 104 -11.93 -7.07 4.09
C VAL A 104 -12.20 -5.69 4.73
N ALA A 105 -12.06 -5.57 6.04
CA ALA A 105 -12.34 -4.33 6.78
C ALA A 105 -11.47 -3.12 6.37
N HIS A 106 -10.29 -3.34 5.79
CA HIS A 106 -9.34 -2.29 5.42
C HIS A 106 -9.05 -2.22 3.92
N SER A 107 -9.65 -3.10 3.13
CA SER A 107 -9.50 -3.12 1.68
C SER A 107 -10.37 -2.04 1.04
N PRO A 108 -9.88 -1.29 0.04
CA PRO A 108 -10.72 -0.36 -0.72
C PRO A 108 -11.88 -1.08 -1.41
N ALA A 109 -13.08 -0.51 -1.37
CA ALA A 109 -14.25 -1.08 -2.03
C ALA A 109 -14.15 -1.04 -3.56
N LEU A 110 -13.35 -0.11 -4.09
CA LEU A 110 -13.17 0.13 -5.52
C LEU A 110 -11.72 0.52 -5.82
N LEU A 111 -11.15 -0.08 -6.87
CA LEU A 111 -9.88 0.32 -7.46
C LEU A 111 -10.15 0.96 -8.82
N TYR A 112 -9.53 2.11 -9.06
CA TYR A 112 -9.44 2.74 -10.38
C TYR A 112 -8.07 2.40 -10.97
N VAL A 113 -8.04 1.84 -12.16
CA VAL A 113 -6.78 1.40 -12.77
C VAL A 113 -6.66 1.84 -14.22
N LYS A 114 -5.42 1.99 -14.69
CA LYS A 114 -5.07 2.18 -16.09
C LYS A 114 -3.76 1.47 -16.43
N GLY A 115 -3.78 0.65 -17.48
CA GLY A 115 -2.68 -0.23 -17.88
C GLY A 115 -3.02 -1.70 -17.68
N ASN A 116 -2.02 -2.55 -17.53
CA ASN A 116 -2.21 -4.00 -17.45
C ASN A 116 -2.65 -4.43 -16.04
N LYS A 117 -3.94 -4.68 -15.84
CA LYS A 117 -4.51 -5.13 -14.55
C LYS A 117 -4.05 -6.52 -14.10
N GLN A 118 -3.50 -7.35 -15.01
CA GLN A 118 -2.96 -8.67 -14.64
C GLN A 118 -1.81 -8.56 -13.63
N LEU A 119 -1.10 -7.43 -13.61
CA LEU A 119 -0.06 -7.14 -12.63
C LEU A 119 -0.56 -7.19 -11.18
N LEU A 120 -1.87 -7.07 -10.94
CA LEU A 120 -2.48 -7.21 -9.60
C LEU A 120 -2.46 -8.66 -9.07
N HIS A 121 -2.17 -9.63 -9.92
CA HIS A 121 -2.18 -11.06 -9.61
C HIS A 121 -0.79 -11.68 -9.58
N GLU A 122 0.22 -10.93 -10.02
CA GLU A 122 1.61 -11.37 -10.06
C GLU A 122 2.28 -11.25 -8.67
N LYS A 123 3.37 -12.00 -8.48
CA LYS A 123 4.24 -11.83 -7.32
C LYS A 123 4.81 -10.42 -7.31
N SER A 124 4.91 -9.82 -6.13
CA SER A 124 5.21 -8.40 -6.04
C SER A 124 6.13 -8.04 -4.88
N MET A 125 6.93 -6.99 -5.11
CA MET A 125 7.87 -6.43 -4.16
C MET A 125 7.59 -4.93 -3.98
N ALA A 126 7.21 -4.51 -2.78
CA ALA A 126 7.15 -3.08 -2.47
C ALA A 126 8.57 -2.57 -2.15
N ILE A 127 8.94 -1.47 -2.79
CA ILE A 127 10.18 -0.74 -2.49
C ILE A 127 9.77 0.66 -2.06
N VAL A 128 10.04 0.99 -0.81
CA VAL A 128 9.56 2.23 -0.16
C VAL A 128 10.68 2.93 0.59
N GLY A 129 10.52 4.25 0.78
CA GLY A 129 11.51 4.98 1.56
C GLY A 129 11.35 6.49 1.54
N SER A 130 12.40 7.17 1.97
CA SER A 130 12.49 8.62 2.11
C SER A 130 12.33 9.34 0.76
N ARG A 131 11.62 10.47 0.80
CA ARG A 131 11.56 11.41 -0.33
C ARG A 131 12.87 12.16 -0.54
N ALA A 132 13.70 12.24 0.50
CA ALA A 132 15.01 12.87 0.50
C ALA A 132 16.16 11.86 0.40
N ALA A 133 15.86 10.60 0.03
CA ALA A 133 16.87 9.57 -0.12
C ALA A 133 17.89 9.92 -1.21
N GLU A 134 19.16 9.68 -0.92
CA GLU A 134 20.28 9.93 -1.82
C GLU A 134 21.28 8.76 -1.78
N GLY A 135 22.29 8.81 -2.62
CA GLY A 135 23.45 7.92 -2.62
C GLY A 135 23.10 6.44 -2.43
N LYS A 136 23.50 5.88 -1.29
CA LYS A 136 23.37 4.45 -0.98
C LYS A 136 21.92 3.95 -0.94
N SER A 137 20.98 4.79 -0.49
CA SER A 137 19.57 4.43 -0.44
C SER A 137 18.96 4.31 -1.83
N LEU A 138 19.32 5.20 -2.76
CA LEU A 138 18.91 5.10 -4.16
C LEU A 138 19.60 3.93 -4.88
N ALA A 139 20.89 3.68 -4.59
CA ALA A 139 21.62 2.53 -5.13
C ALA A 139 21.01 1.19 -4.66
N PHE A 140 20.63 1.08 -3.38
CA PHE A 140 19.88 -0.07 -2.86
C PHE A 140 18.54 -0.23 -3.58
N THR A 141 17.81 0.87 -3.77
CA THR A 141 16.52 0.87 -4.49
C THR A 141 16.69 0.36 -5.93
N ASP A 142 17.70 0.83 -6.67
CA ASP A 142 18.02 0.37 -8.02
C ASP A 142 18.31 -1.13 -8.04
N ASN A 143 19.11 -1.62 -7.07
CA ASN A 143 19.45 -3.03 -6.95
C ASN A 143 18.23 -3.90 -6.62
N MET A 144 17.37 -3.47 -5.69
CA MET A 144 16.14 -4.22 -5.37
C MET A 144 15.18 -4.29 -6.57
N ALA A 145 15.02 -3.20 -7.31
CA ALA A 145 14.21 -3.21 -8.53
C ALA A 145 14.79 -4.14 -9.61
N LYS A 146 16.13 -4.19 -9.75
CA LYS A 146 16.82 -5.13 -10.62
C LYS A 146 16.57 -6.58 -10.21
N LEU A 147 16.67 -6.89 -8.92
CA LEU A 147 16.39 -8.23 -8.38
C LEU A 147 14.92 -8.61 -8.57
N ALA A 148 13.98 -7.70 -8.26
CA ALA A 148 12.57 -7.93 -8.52
C ALA A 148 12.30 -8.31 -9.99
N THR A 149 12.89 -7.56 -10.93
CA THR A 149 12.78 -7.85 -12.35
C THR A 149 13.35 -9.22 -12.72
N LYS A 150 14.55 -9.56 -12.20
CA LYS A 150 15.19 -10.87 -12.42
C LYS A 150 14.33 -12.03 -11.91
N ASP A 151 13.63 -11.82 -10.80
CA ASP A 151 12.76 -12.80 -10.15
C ASP A 151 11.31 -12.75 -10.67
N PHE A 152 11.04 -12.02 -11.75
CA PHE A 152 9.71 -11.83 -12.34
C PHE A 152 8.68 -11.29 -11.34
N LYS A 153 9.12 -10.44 -10.42
CA LYS A 153 8.25 -9.76 -9.45
C LYS A 153 7.92 -8.35 -9.92
N VAL A 154 6.67 -7.95 -9.73
CA VAL A 154 6.20 -6.59 -10.00
C VAL A 154 6.65 -5.65 -8.89
N VAL A 155 7.29 -4.53 -9.24
CA VAL A 155 7.68 -3.50 -8.28
C VAL A 155 6.46 -2.65 -7.91
N VAL A 156 6.10 -2.57 -6.63
CA VAL A 156 5.00 -1.73 -6.14
C VAL A 156 5.55 -0.53 -5.40
N SER A 157 5.17 0.67 -5.82
CA SER A 157 5.60 1.90 -5.17
C SER A 157 4.62 3.06 -5.39
N GLY A 158 4.95 4.23 -4.83
CA GLY A 158 4.00 5.32 -4.67
C GLY A 158 4.18 6.54 -5.55
N PHE A 159 5.16 6.60 -6.41
CA PHE A 159 5.45 7.76 -7.25
C PHE A 159 5.88 9.04 -6.48
N ALA A 160 6.27 8.95 -5.22
CA ALA A 160 6.86 10.08 -4.51
C ALA A 160 8.30 10.32 -4.98
N LYS A 161 8.81 11.54 -4.82
CA LYS A 161 10.25 11.83 -5.02
C LYS A 161 11.10 10.89 -4.17
N GLY A 162 12.34 10.63 -4.58
CA GLY A 162 13.28 9.76 -3.87
C GLY A 162 13.05 8.28 -4.17
N VAL A 163 12.90 7.45 -3.15
CA VAL A 163 12.87 5.98 -3.29
C VAL A 163 11.75 5.51 -4.22
N ASP A 164 10.52 6.02 -4.06
CA ASP A 164 9.39 5.55 -4.84
C ASP A 164 9.60 5.76 -6.36
N LYS A 165 10.07 6.97 -6.73
CA LYS A 165 10.35 7.28 -8.13
C LYS A 165 11.54 6.48 -8.66
N GLN A 166 12.61 6.32 -7.88
CA GLN A 166 13.74 5.49 -8.25
C GLN A 166 13.33 4.03 -8.49
N ALA A 167 12.46 3.49 -7.65
CA ALA A 167 11.98 2.11 -7.79
C ALA A 167 11.27 1.89 -9.12
N LEU A 168 10.38 2.82 -9.51
CA LEU A 168 9.70 2.78 -10.82
C LEU A 168 10.68 2.92 -11.98
N ASP A 169 11.52 3.95 -11.95
CA ASP A 169 12.47 4.23 -13.04
C ASP A 169 13.47 3.06 -13.23
N SER A 170 13.89 2.44 -12.13
CA SER A 170 14.75 1.26 -12.16
C SER A 170 14.04 0.01 -12.69
N ALA A 171 12.78 -0.24 -12.28
CA ALA A 171 12.01 -1.33 -12.86
C ALA A 171 11.91 -1.20 -14.39
N ILE A 172 11.59 -0.02 -14.89
CA ILE A 172 11.53 0.29 -16.33
C ILE A 172 12.92 0.11 -17.00
N LYS A 173 13.98 0.64 -16.38
CA LYS A 173 15.36 0.53 -16.86
C LYS A 173 15.77 -0.94 -17.09
N TYR A 174 15.37 -1.82 -16.19
CA TYR A 174 15.68 -3.26 -16.28
C TYR A 174 14.62 -4.07 -17.04
N LYS A 175 13.66 -3.42 -17.70
CA LYS A 175 12.55 -4.05 -18.45
C LYS A 175 11.66 -4.93 -17.57
N GLY A 176 11.49 -4.52 -16.31
CA GLY A 176 10.57 -5.12 -15.38
C GLY A 176 9.22 -4.40 -15.36
N GLN A 177 8.33 -4.89 -14.51
CA GLN A 177 6.96 -4.41 -14.38
C GLN A 177 6.74 -3.66 -13.07
N SER A 178 5.82 -2.69 -13.06
CA SER A 178 5.54 -1.88 -11.87
C SER A 178 4.08 -1.52 -11.70
N ILE A 179 3.65 -1.40 -10.43
CA ILE A 179 2.37 -0.80 -10.04
C ILE A 179 2.64 0.53 -9.34
N ILE A 180 2.09 1.61 -9.90
CA ILE A 180 2.10 2.94 -9.29
C ILE A 180 0.82 3.12 -8.50
N VAL A 181 0.92 3.26 -7.16
CA VAL A 181 -0.23 3.57 -6.31
C VAL A 181 -0.29 5.07 -6.06
N LEU A 182 -1.34 5.73 -6.54
CA LEU A 182 -1.45 7.18 -6.50
C LEU A 182 -1.99 7.71 -5.17
N PRO A 183 -1.49 8.85 -4.68
CA PRO A 183 -2.04 9.59 -3.54
C PRO A 183 -3.08 10.64 -3.95
N GLN A 184 -3.80 10.39 -5.03
CA GLN A 184 -4.75 11.32 -5.66
C GLN A 184 -5.71 10.56 -6.56
N GLY A 185 -6.75 11.23 -7.05
CA GLY A 185 -7.67 10.66 -8.03
C GLY A 185 -6.95 10.34 -9.34
N ILE A 186 -7.32 9.24 -9.97
CA ILE A 186 -6.60 8.73 -11.14
C ILE A 186 -6.60 9.71 -12.32
N THR A 187 -7.66 10.51 -12.48
CA THR A 187 -7.76 11.49 -13.58
C THR A 187 -6.89 12.73 -13.39
N THR A 188 -6.31 12.91 -12.22
CA THR A 188 -5.44 14.07 -11.90
C THR A 188 -3.94 13.79 -12.11
N PHE A 189 -3.58 12.57 -12.52
CA PHE A 189 -2.19 12.13 -12.74
C PHE A 189 -1.64 12.46 -14.14
N ASN A 190 -1.93 13.64 -14.67
CA ASN A 190 -1.66 14.01 -16.07
C ASN A 190 -0.18 13.94 -16.47
N SER A 191 0.72 14.51 -15.67
CA SER A 191 2.16 14.51 -15.97
C SER A 191 2.75 13.09 -15.94
N GLY A 192 2.31 12.26 -15.02
CA GLY A 192 2.75 10.87 -14.93
C GLY A 192 2.28 10.04 -16.13
N PHE A 193 1.03 10.18 -16.54
CA PHE A 193 0.54 9.53 -17.74
C PHE A 193 1.32 9.95 -18.99
N LYS A 194 1.66 11.23 -19.13
CA LYS A 194 2.49 11.71 -20.25
C LYS A 194 3.90 11.09 -20.21
N THR A 195 4.53 11.05 -19.05
CA THR A 195 5.89 10.56 -18.89
C THR A 195 6.02 9.06 -19.12
N TYR A 196 5.06 8.27 -18.64
CA TYR A 196 5.11 6.80 -18.67
C TYR A 196 4.10 6.21 -19.66
N TYR A 197 3.62 7.01 -20.62
CA TYR A 197 2.60 6.59 -21.58
C TYR A 197 2.94 5.28 -22.28
N LYS A 198 4.17 5.18 -22.79
CA LYS A 198 4.63 3.98 -23.51
C LYS A 198 4.57 2.73 -22.61
N GLN A 199 5.11 2.79 -21.40
CA GLN A 199 5.13 1.66 -20.48
C GLN A 199 3.74 1.23 -20.01
N ILE A 200 2.81 2.18 -19.90
CA ILE A 200 1.41 1.89 -19.56
C ILE A 200 0.71 1.18 -20.73
N VAL A 201 0.94 1.64 -21.96
CA VAL A 201 0.34 1.03 -23.16
C VAL A 201 0.97 -0.33 -23.49
N ASP A 202 2.28 -0.46 -23.30
CA ASP A 202 2.99 -1.73 -23.51
C ASP A 202 2.63 -2.77 -22.43
N GLY A 203 1.97 -2.38 -21.34
CA GLY A 203 1.54 -3.27 -20.26
C GLY A 203 2.57 -3.50 -19.14
N ASP A 204 3.67 -2.76 -19.14
CA ASP A 204 4.74 -2.86 -18.13
C ASP A 204 4.41 -2.08 -16.86
N VAL A 205 3.50 -1.10 -16.94
CA VAL A 205 3.11 -0.25 -15.81
C VAL A 205 1.60 -0.23 -15.65
N LEU A 206 1.15 -0.53 -14.42
CA LEU A 206 -0.23 -0.31 -13.97
C LEU A 206 -0.26 0.91 -13.07
N VAL A 207 -1.16 1.85 -13.37
CA VAL A 207 -1.49 2.98 -12.49
C VAL A 207 -2.76 2.66 -11.71
N LEU A 208 -2.73 2.81 -10.39
CA LEU A 208 -3.82 2.49 -9.49
C LEU A 208 -4.12 3.65 -8.54
N SER A 209 -5.40 3.95 -8.33
CA SER A 209 -5.90 4.83 -7.28
C SER A 209 -7.10 4.23 -6.57
N THR A 210 -7.28 4.60 -5.30
CA THR A 210 -8.44 4.23 -4.47
C THR A 210 -9.26 5.43 -4.04
N PHE A 211 -8.85 6.62 -4.46
CA PHE A 211 -9.49 7.89 -4.12
C PHE A 211 -10.49 8.32 -5.17
N HIS A 212 -11.43 9.19 -4.78
CA HIS A 212 -12.37 9.78 -5.73
C HIS A 212 -11.61 10.33 -6.95
N LEU A 213 -12.13 10.06 -8.14
CA LEU A 213 -11.43 10.25 -9.41
C LEU A 213 -10.85 11.66 -9.63
N LYS A 214 -11.47 12.70 -9.06
CA LYS A 214 -11.01 14.11 -9.14
C LYS A 214 -10.24 14.58 -7.89
N ALA A 215 -9.95 13.70 -6.92
CA ALA A 215 -9.23 14.09 -5.72
C ALA A 215 -7.84 14.63 -6.06
N VAL A 216 -7.53 15.85 -5.61
CA VAL A 216 -6.20 16.44 -5.78
C VAL A 216 -5.24 15.91 -4.73
N TRP A 217 -3.96 15.92 -5.05
CA TRP A 217 -2.91 15.48 -4.13
C TRP A 217 -2.95 16.23 -2.80
N SER A 218 -2.79 15.51 -1.70
CA SER A 218 -2.56 16.08 -0.38
C SER A 218 -1.66 15.15 0.45
N ALA A 219 -1.04 15.72 1.50
CA ALA A 219 -0.25 14.94 2.45
C ALA A 219 -1.09 13.86 3.15
N GLY A 220 -2.35 14.17 3.47
CA GLY A 220 -3.29 13.22 4.06
C GLY A 220 -3.57 12.02 3.14
N LEU A 221 -3.84 12.26 1.86
CA LEU A 221 -4.04 11.20 0.88
C LEU A 221 -2.76 10.39 0.64
N ALA A 222 -1.58 11.03 0.69
CA ALA A 222 -0.31 10.32 0.58
C ALA A 222 -0.10 9.35 1.75
N MET A 223 -0.50 9.73 2.96
CA MET A 223 -0.47 8.84 4.12
C MET A 223 -1.53 7.73 4.03
N ALA A 224 -2.75 8.06 3.64
CA ALA A 224 -3.85 7.10 3.48
C ALA A 224 -3.57 6.05 2.39
N ARG A 225 -2.77 6.38 1.35
CA ARG A 225 -2.35 5.49 0.27
C ARG A 225 -1.34 4.42 0.72
N ASN A 226 -0.47 4.72 1.69
CA ASN A 226 0.64 3.82 2.04
C ASN A 226 0.20 2.39 2.42
N PRO A 227 -0.87 2.15 3.19
CA PRO A 227 -1.35 0.80 3.44
C PRO A 227 -1.66 0.00 2.17
N ILE A 228 -2.03 0.67 1.07
CA ILE A 228 -2.33 0.00 -0.21
C ILE A 228 -1.04 -0.52 -0.86
N ILE A 229 0.06 0.25 -0.81
CA ILE A 229 1.38 -0.20 -1.30
C ILE A 229 1.79 -1.46 -0.54
N TYR A 230 1.77 -1.40 0.80
CA TYR A 230 2.13 -2.54 1.64
C TYR A 230 1.17 -3.72 1.45
N GLY A 231 -0.11 -3.42 1.23
CA GLY A 231 -1.14 -4.44 1.01
C GLY A 231 -1.00 -5.17 -0.32
N LEU A 232 -0.59 -4.50 -1.38
CA LEU A 232 -0.37 -5.10 -2.71
C LEU A 232 0.87 -5.99 -2.78
N ALA A 233 1.81 -5.88 -1.83
CA ALA A 233 3.10 -6.53 -1.92
C ALA A 233 3.17 -7.86 -1.17
N ASP A 234 3.84 -8.85 -1.76
CA ASP A 234 4.24 -10.08 -1.07
C ASP A 234 5.45 -9.81 -0.16
N GLU A 235 6.41 -9.02 -0.62
CA GLU A 235 7.63 -8.63 0.08
C GLU A 235 7.74 -7.11 0.18
N ILE A 236 8.29 -6.60 1.28
CA ILE A 236 8.41 -5.16 1.52
C ILE A 236 9.87 -4.84 1.85
N PHE A 237 10.51 -4.00 1.03
CA PHE A 237 11.87 -3.53 1.23
C PHE A 237 11.88 -2.02 1.50
N VAL A 238 12.57 -1.63 2.56
CA VAL A 238 12.74 -0.23 2.98
C VAL A 238 14.17 0.19 2.71
N ALA A 239 14.36 1.14 1.80
CA ALA A 239 15.69 1.66 1.48
C ALA A 239 16.17 2.64 2.56
N GLU A 240 15.29 3.55 2.99
CA GLU A 240 15.60 4.56 3.99
C GLU A 240 14.33 5.07 4.67
N SER A 241 14.39 5.29 5.98
CA SER A 241 13.32 5.93 6.75
C SER A 241 13.89 7.00 7.67
N SER A 242 13.14 8.07 7.91
CA SER A 242 13.29 8.95 9.06
C SER A 242 12.44 8.42 10.23
N GLU A 243 12.63 8.95 11.44
CA GLU A 243 11.85 8.58 12.64
C GLU A 243 10.39 9.01 12.60
N LYS A 244 9.99 9.76 11.58
CA LYS A 244 8.64 10.28 11.38
C LYS A 244 8.24 10.15 9.91
N GLY A 245 6.95 10.29 9.63
CA GLY A 245 6.42 10.33 8.26
C GLY A 245 5.93 8.98 7.74
N GLY A 246 5.66 8.94 6.42
CA GLY A 246 4.90 7.86 5.80
C GLY A 246 5.60 6.51 5.81
N THR A 247 6.90 6.47 5.58
CA THR A 247 7.66 5.21 5.60
C THR A 247 7.71 4.64 7.01
N TRP A 248 8.07 5.44 8.01
CA TRP A 248 8.08 5.02 9.41
C TRP A 248 6.72 4.47 9.85
N SER A 249 5.66 5.26 9.66
CA SER A 249 4.30 4.86 10.05
C SER A 249 3.83 3.60 9.33
N GLY A 250 4.15 3.45 8.05
CA GLY A 250 3.81 2.27 7.26
C GLY A 250 4.54 1.01 7.74
N VAL A 251 5.84 1.11 8.05
CA VAL A 251 6.62 0.00 8.61
C VAL A 251 6.07 -0.41 9.97
N MET A 252 5.83 0.55 10.88
CA MET A 252 5.30 0.26 12.20
C MET A 252 3.90 -0.38 12.15
N ASP A 253 3.04 0.07 11.23
CA ASP A 253 1.74 -0.57 11.00
C ASP A 253 1.90 -2.00 10.45
N GLY A 254 2.78 -2.19 9.49
CA GLY A 254 3.07 -3.50 8.91
C GLY A 254 3.61 -4.49 9.92
N LEU A 255 4.59 -4.10 10.74
CA LEU A 255 5.13 -4.94 11.82
C LEU A 255 4.03 -5.34 12.83
N ARG A 256 3.20 -4.39 13.25
CA ARG A 256 2.06 -4.65 14.14
C ARG A 256 1.06 -5.65 13.55
N LYS A 257 0.92 -5.68 12.22
CA LYS A 257 0.09 -6.64 11.47
C LYS A 257 0.79 -7.95 11.15
N GLY A 258 1.99 -8.18 11.70
CA GLY A 258 2.77 -9.41 11.49
C GLY A 258 3.39 -9.54 10.11
N ARG A 259 3.53 -8.43 9.34
CA ARG A 259 4.19 -8.45 8.04
C ARG A 259 5.71 -8.54 8.19
N LYS A 260 6.34 -9.38 7.37
CA LYS A 260 7.80 -9.37 7.23
C LYS A 260 8.21 -8.13 6.44
N ILE A 261 9.06 -7.31 7.04
CA ILE A 261 9.55 -6.07 6.44
C ILE A 261 11.06 -6.07 6.49
N TYR A 262 11.68 -5.97 5.34
CA TYR A 262 13.12 -5.97 5.16
C TYR A 262 13.61 -4.52 5.10
N VAL A 263 14.61 -4.20 5.92
CA VAL A 263 15.16 -2.85 6.02
C VAL A 263 16.65 -2.90 5.71
N ARG A 264 17.08 -2.08 4.75
CA ARG A 264 18.50 -1.91 4.46
C ARG A 264 19.27 -1.51 5.72
N LYS A 265 20.29 -2.27 6.09
CA LYS A 265 21.17 -1.92 7.19
C LYS A 265 21.95 -0.65 6.83
N SER A 266 21.85 0.38 7.66
CA SER A 266 22.60 1.63 7.49
C SER A 266 24.05 1.45 7.93
N GLU A 267 24.94 2.21 7.32
CA GLU A 267 26.31 2.37 7.82
C GLU A 267 26.36 3.36 8.99
N ALA A 268 27.42 3.32 9.77
CA ALA A 268 27.56 4.10 11.00
C ALA A 268 27.47 5.63 10.81
N ASN A 269 27.80 6.12 9.62
CA ASN A 269 27.78 7.54 9.26
C ASN A 269 26.48 8.03 8.61
N GLU A 270 25.51 7.15 8.39
CA GLU A 270 24.23 7.52 7.77
C GLU A 270 23.24 8.04 8.80
N LYS A 271 22.66 9.22 8.50
CA LYS A 271 21.64 9.86 9.33
C LYS A 271 20.23 9.45 8.92
N ASN A 272 19.83 8.21 9.24
CA ASN A 272 18.48 7.72 9.02
C ASN A 272 18.02 6.83 10.19
N ALA A 273 16.75 6.42 10.17
CA ALA A 273 16.14 5.63 11.23
C ALA A 273 16.07 4.12 10.94
N ASN A 274 16.80 3.60 9.94
CA ASN A 274 16.73 2.20 9.58
C ASN A 274 17.12 1.27 10.73
N ILE A 275 18.17 1.63 11.49
CA ILE A 275 18.59 0.84 12.67
C ILE A 275 17.47 0.78 13.71
N LEU A 276 16.77 1.88 13.93
CA LEU A 276 15.64 1.91 14.86
C LEU A 276 14.49 0.99 14.40
N LEU A 277 14.19 0.95 13.08
CA LEU A 277 13.20 0.03 12.53
C LEU A 277 13.60 -1.43 12.73
N ILE A 278 14.88 -1.76 12.56
CA ILE A 278 15.44 -3.09 12.80
C ILE A 278 15.28 -3.48 14.30
N GLN A 279 15.60 -2.55 15.20
CA GLN A 279 15.38 -2.75 16.65
C GLN A 279 13.88 -2.92 17.01
N LYS A 280 12.96 -2.39 16.21
CA LYS A 280 11.50 -2.57 16.36
C LYS A 280 10.98 -3.88 15.76
N GLY A 281 11.85 -4.73 15.21
CA GLY A 281 11.50 -6.05 14.69
C GLY A 281 11.47 -6.17 13.16
N ALA A 282 11.93 -5.16 12.43
CA ALA A 282 12.17 -5.31 11.00
C ALA A 282 13.43 -6.17 10.75
N ILE A 283 13.45 -6.86 9.62
CA ILE A 283 14.54 -7.77 9.24
C ILE A 283 15.64 -6.95 8.57
N ALA A 284 16.86 -7.03 9.10
CA ALA A 284 18.02 -6.36 8.51
C ALA A 284 18.47 -7.08 7.24
N VAL A 285 18.67 -6.33 6.16
CA VAL A 285 19.24 -6.85 4.91
C VAL A 285 20.45 -6.04 4.48
N ASP A 286 21.34 -6.71 3.75
CA ASP A 286 22.47 -6.07 3.07
C ASP A 286 22.05 -5.37 1.77
N TYR A 287 23.02 -4.89 1.01
CA TYR A 287 22.80 -4.22 -0.28
C TYR A 287 22.14 -5.11 -1.35
N ASN A 288 22.26 -6.43 -1.19
CA ASN A 288 21.69 -7.41 -2.11
C ASN A 288 20.32 -7.92 -1.64
N GLY A 289 19.78 -7.35 -0.57
CA GLY A 289 18.51 -7.79 0.00
C GLY A 289 18.62 -9.13 0.75
N ILE A 290 19.84 -9.58 1.05
CA ILE A 290 20.09 -10.83 1.75
C ILE A 290 19.96 -10.59 3.26
N GLU A 291 19.18 -11.43 3.93
CA GLU A 291 18.99 -11.39 5.36
C GLU A 291 20.31 -11.70 6.09
N ASN A 292 20.76 -10.77 6.93
CA ASN A 292 21.93 -11.00 7.77
C ASN A 292 21.55 -11.91 8.96
N ALA A 293 21.88 -13.18 8.89
CA ALA A 293 21.53 -14.21 9.87
C ALA A 293 22.19 -14.04 11.26
N LYS A 294 22.98 -12.98 11.51
CA LYS A 294 23.56 -12.66 12.81
C LYS A 294 23.36 -11.19 13.14
N SER A 295 22.46 -10.91 14.07
CA SER A 295 22.43 -9.60 14.73
C SER A 295 23.67 -9.47 15.62
N VAL A 296 24.59 -8.58 15.27
CA VAL A 296 25.81 -8.25 16.03
C VAL A 296 25.47 -7.40 17.28
N TYR A 297 24.29 -7.49 17.83
CA TYR A 297 23.88 -6.68 18.98
C TYR A 297 23.67 -7.48 20.27
N SER A 298 24.26 -8.69 20.42
CA SER A 298 24.17 -9.46 21.68
C SER A 298 25.48 -9.58 22.44
N GLU A 299 26.51 -8.79 22.15
CA GLU A 299 27.75 -8.81 22.93
C GLU A 299 28.24 -7.41 23.30
N GLN A 300 27.54 -6.75 24.21
CA GLN A 300 28.10 -5.79 25.17
C GLN A 300 27.26 -5.86 26.44
N SER A 301 27.41 -6.96 27.16
CA SER A 301 27.07 -7.00 28.59
C SER A 301 28.22 -7.69 29.35
N THR A 302 28.97 -6.85 30.04
CA THR A 302 29.67 -7.15 31.31
C THR A 302 30.70 -8.26 31.30
N THR A 303 31.95 -7.91 30.98
CA THR A 303 33.09 -8.53 31.69
C THR A 303 33.47 -7.62 32.84
N THR A 304 32.80 -7.78 33.99
CA THR A 304 33.29 -7.26 35.24
C THR A 304 34.28 -8.31 35.75
N SER A 305 35.56 -8.05 35.56
CA SER A 305 36.65 -8.82 36.16
C SER A 305 36.60 -8.65 37.67
N ILE A 306 36.24 -9.70 38.35
CA ILE A 306 36.47 -9.81 39.81
C ILE A 306 37.98 -10.03 40.02
N VAL A 307 38.62 -8.96 40.49
CA VAL A 307 39.99 -9.06 41.02
C VAL A 307 39.90 -9.80 42.35
N GLN A 308 40.39 -11.04 42.39
CA GLN A 308 40.62 -11.74 43.64
C GLN A 308 41.94 -11.23 44.24
N GLU A 309 41.87 -10.61 45.41
CA GLU A 309 43.04 -10.32 46.24
C GLU A 309 43.62 -11.64 46.82
N PRO A 310 44.95 -11.80 46.93
CA PRO A 310 45.56 -13.00 47.51
C PRO A 310 45.48 -12.98 49.06
N MET A 311 44.97 -14.07 49.63
CA MET A 311 45.01 -14.30 51.06
C MET A 311 46.44 -14.43 51.54
N GLN A 312 46.86 -13.59 52.48
CA GLN A 312 48.08 -13.74 53.26
C GLN A 312 47.91 -14.82 54.32
N HIS A 313 48.74 -15.83 54.22
CA HIS A 313 48.96 -16.80 55.33
C HIS A 313 49.77 -16.16 56.46
N THR A 314 49.16 -15.90 57.56
CA THR A 314 49.88 -15.68 58.85
C THR A 314 50.02 -16.99 59.56
N LYS A 315 51.27 -17.41 59.72
CA LYS A 315 51.65 -18.43 60.72
C LYS A 315 51.70 -17.76 62.10
N SER A 316 51.13 -18.42 63.11
CA SER A 316 51.40 -18.11 64.49
C SER A 316 51.59 -19.42 65.25
N PHE A 317 52.56 -19.32 66.14
CA PHE A 317 52.90 -20.26 67.14
C PHE A 317 51.73 -20.65 68.09
#